data_82cf778db00b89bfff9c55d0b183cdec
#
_entry.id   82cf778db00b89bfff9c55d0b183cdec
#
_cell.length_a   1.000
_cell.length_b   1.000
_cell.length_c   1.000
_cell.angle_alpha   90.00
_cell.angle_beta   90.00
_cell.angle_gamma   90.00
#
_symmetry.space_group_name_H-M   'P 1'
#
loop_
_entity.id
_entity.type
_entity.pdbx_description
1 polymer ?
#
loop_
_entity_poly.entity_id
_entity_poly.type
_entity_poly.pdbx_seq_one_letter_code
_entity_poly.pdbx_strand_id
1 'polypeptide(L)'
;MMRTYLVGGAVRDNLLQRPIKDRDYVVVGASANELVALGYIPVGKDFPVFLHPHTKEEYALARTERKTGRGHQGFSFHADPSVTLAEDLARRDLTINAIAKSSEDEFIDPFQGIDDIKNKVLRHVSAAFVEDPLRVLRVCRFTSTLNFDIHPDTLKLMIQLVNTDEINDLSPERIWSEILKGLMGKKPSRMIDSLIECGALNAINSSLSYGVHDLENKKVICETLDLSATKNLPIEARVAIFCLLTEH
;
A
#
# COMPACT_ATOMS: atom_id res chain seq x y z
N MET A 1 -16.43 24.11 7.02
CA MET A 1 -17.49 23.46 6.20
C MET A 1 -17.01 22.06 5.83
N MET A 2 -17.79 21.03 6.15
CA MET A 2 -17.46 19.63 5.86
C MET A 2 -17.37 19.40 4.33
N ARG A 3 -16.32 18.70 3.90
CA ARG A 3 -16.10 18.26 2.51
C ARG A 3 -15.68 16.81 2.50
N THR A 4 -16.12 16.06 1.49
CA THR A 4 -15.78 14.65 1.30
C THR A 4 -15.04 14.45 -0.01
N TYR A 5 -14.05 13.57 0.00
CA TYR A 5 -13.23 13.27 -1.16
C TYR A 5 -13.04 11.77 -1.29
N LEU A 6 -13.28 11.22 -2.49
CA LEU A 6 -12.82 9.86 -2.81
C LEU A 6 -11.30 9.87 -2.89
N VAL A 7 -10.63 8.86 -2.32
CA VAL A 7 -9.16 8.86 -2.20
C VAL A 7 -8.53 7.49 -2.46
N GLY A 8 -7.23 7.47 -2.60
CA GLY A 8 -6.43 6.25 -2.56
C GLY A 8 -6.59 5.33 -3.76
N GLY A 9 -6.74 4.03 -3.46
CA GLY A 9 -6.82 2.99 -4.49
C GLY A 9 -7.95 3.18 -5.49
N ALA A 10 -9.10 3.66 -5.04
CA ALA A 10 -10.25 3.92 -5.89
C ALA A 10 -9.97 4.99 -6.96
N VAL A 11 -9.31 6.09 -6.58
CA VAL A 11 -8.94 7.17 -7.51
C VAL A 11 -7.88 6.69 -8.50
N ARG A 12 -6.84 6.01 -8.01
CA ARG A 12 -5.81 5.41 -8.87
C ARG A 12 -6.42 4.43 -9.87
N ASP A 13 -7.29 3.52 -9.41
CA ASP A 13 -7.86 2.49 -10.28
C ASP A 13 -8.85 3.09 -11.29
N ASN A 14 -9.54 4.18 -10.93
CA ASN A 14 -10.34 4.98 -11.87
C ASN A 14 -9.46 5.57 -12.99
N LEU A 15 -8.33 6.20 -12.63
CA LEU A 15 -7.39 6.77 -13.61
C LEU A 15 -6.75 5.70 -14.50
N LEU A 16 -6.56 4.48 -13.98
CA LEU A 16 -6.04 3.33 -14.73
C LEU A 16 -7.13 2.57 -15.49
N GLN A 17 -8.38 3.02 -15.47
CA GLN A 17 -9.54 2.35 -16.08
C GLN A 17 -9.68 0.89 -15.61
N ARG A 18 -9.41 0.65 -14.32
CA ARG A 18 -9.58 -0.64 -13.66
C ARG A 18 -10.89 -0.68 -12.86
N PRO A 19 -11.47 -1.87 -12.64
CA PRO A 19 -12.61 -2.01 -11.74
C PRO A 19 -12.27 -1.50 -10.33
N ILE A 20 -13.10 -0.60 -9.81
CA ILE A 20 -13.01 -0.12 -8.43
C ILE A 20 -13.69 -1.17 -7.56
N LYS A 21 -12.97 -1.74 -6.59
CA LYS A 21 -13.49 -2.73 -5.65
C LYS A 21 -14.07 -2.07 -4.41
N ASP A 22 -13.27 -1.23 -3.77
CA ASP A 22 -13.61 -0.56 -2.53
C ASP A 22 -13.46 0.95 -2.72
N ARG A 23 -14.33 1.72 -2.09
CA ARG A 23 -14.31 3.18 -2.12
C ARG A 23 -14.07 3.72 -0.73
N ASP A 24 -12.94 4.40 -0.57
CA ASP A 24 -12.55 5.07 0.66
C ASP A 24 -12.74 6.57 0.50
N TYR A 25 -13.36 7.19 1.48
CA TYR A 25 -13.57 8.64 1.50
C TYR A 25 -12.82 9.29 2.65
N VAL A 26 -12.27 10.46 2.41
CA VAL A 26 -11.74 11.35 3.45
C VAL A 26 -12.71 12.50 3.67
N VAL A 27 -12.99 12.76 4.95
CA VAL A 27 -13.83 13.87 5.40
C VAL A 27 -12.95 14.94 6.02
N VAL A 28 -12.99 16.14 5.46
CA VAL A 28 -12.26 17.33 5.92
C VAL A 28 -13.23 18.31 6.53
N GLY A 29 -12.82 18.97 7.62
CA GLY A 29 -13.60 20.05 8.24
C GLY A 29 -14.79 19.56 9.06
N ALA A 30 -14.75 18.32 9.55
CA ALA A 30 -15.76 17.76 10.46
C ALA A 30 -15.10 17.02 11.64
N SER A 31 -15.83 16.92 12.73
CA SER A 31 -15.49 16.12 13.90
C SER A 31 -16.21 14.77 13.88
N ALA A 32 -15.74 13.82 14.71
CA ALA A 32 -16.39 12.52 14.90
C ALA A 32 -17.87 12.67 15.36
N ASN A 33 -18.14 13.61 16.26
CA ASN A 33 -19.49 13.84 16.77
C ASN A 33 -20.44 14.34 15.67
N GLU A 34 -19.95 15.17 14.75
CA GLU A 34 -20.75 15.64 13.63
C GLU A 34 -21.09 14.49 12.66
N LEU A 35 -20.16 13.58 12.37
CA LEU A 35 -20.45 12.41 11.57
C LEU A 35 -21.47 11.48 12.23
N VAL A 36 -21.34 11.22 13.53
CA VAL A 36 -22.32 10.43 14.28
C VAL A 36 -23.71 11.09 14.26
N ALA A 37 -23.79 12.41 14.42
CA ALA A 37 -25.05 13.15 14.34
C ALA A 37 -25.70 13.06 12.95
N LEU A 38 -24.90 12.90 11.88
CA LEU A 38 -25.37 12.65 10.51
C LEU A 38 -25.71 11.18 10.23
N GLY A 39 -25.63 10.30 11.24
CA GLY A 39 -26.00 8.89 11.15
C GLY A 39 -24.88 7.96 10.66
N TYR A 40 -23.65 8.44 10.54
CA TYR A 40 -22.52 7.59 10.25
C TYR A 40 -22.19 6.68 11.45
N ILE A 41 -21.81 5.44 11.19
CA ILE A 41 -21.56 4.42 12.19
C ILE A 41 -20.05 4.29 12.41
N PRO A 42 -19.52 4.62 13.61
CA PRO A 42 -18.10 4.48 13.90
C PRO A 42 -17.70 3.01 13.89
N VAL A 43 -16.56 2.69 13.24
CA VAL A 43 -15.95 1.35 13.18
C VAL A 43 -14.50 1.43 13.60
N GLY A 44 -14.08 0.44 14.44
CA GLY A 44 -12.75 0.42 15.04
C GLY A 44 -12.66 1.22 16.33
N LYS A 45 -11.77 0.75 17.22
CA LYS A 45 -11.58 1.37 18.54
C LYS A 45 -10.58 2.54 18.50
N ASP A 46 -9.64 2.50 17.56
CA ASP A 46 -8.48 3.38 17.56
C ASP A 46 -8.43 4.33 16.34
N PHE A 47 -9.33 4.18 15.39
CA PHE A 47 -9.32 4.95 14.14
C PHE A 47 -10.63 5.70 13.91
N PRO A 48 -10.58 6.96 13.49
CA PRO A 48 -11.76 7.76 13.17
C PRO A 48 -12.32 7.37 11.77
N VAL A 49 -12.71 6.10 11.62
CA VAL A 49 -13.35 5.56 10.41
C VAL A 49 -14.81 5.31 10.72
N PHE A 50 -15.67 5.63 9.77
CA PHE A 50 -17.13 5.55 9.87
C PHE A 50 -17.70 4.89 8.64
N LEU A 51 -18.76 4.10 8.80
CA LEU A 51 -19.55 3.57 7.68
C LEU A 51 -20.69 4.53 7.34
N HIS A 52 -20.83 4.80 6.07
CA HIS A 52 -21.97 5.57 5.59
C HIS A 52 -23.29 4.84 5.90
N PRO A 53 -24.34 5.52 6.40
CA PRO A 53 -25.56 4.88 6.92
C PRO A 53 -26.25 3.97 5.89
N HIS A 54 -26.21 4.34 4.61
CA HIS A 54 -26.89 3.61 3.53
C HIS A 54 -25.94 2.74 2.70
N THR A 55 -24.85 3.31 2.16
CA THR A 55 -23.96 2.60 1.23
C THR A 55 -22.98 1.67 1.91
N LYS A 56 -22.73 1.86 3.22
CA LYS A 56 -21.71 1.15 4.02
C LYS A 56 -20.28 1.35 3.54
N GLU A 57 -20.04 2.31 2.65
CA GLU A 57 -18.72 2.74 2.25
C GLU A 57 -17.98 3.39 3.43
N GLU A 58 -16.65 3.29 3.42
CA GLU A 58 -15.80 3.80 4.50
C GLU A 58 -15.48 5.28 4.36
N TYR A 59 -15.71 6.03 5.42
CA TYR A 59 -15.42 7.45 5.55
C TYR A 59 -14.46 7.66 6.72
N ALA A 60 -13.25 8.14 6.46
CA ALA A 60 -12.27 8.46 7.46
C ALA A 60 -12.17 9.99 7.64
N LEU A 61 -12.07 10.46 8.88
CA LEU A 61 -11.71 11.85 9.12
C LEU A 61 -10.29 12.11 8.63
N ALA A 62 -10.08 13.27 8.02
CA ALA A 62 -8.74 13.73 7.69
C ALA A 62 -7.86 13.74 8.95
N ARG A 63 -6.67 13.19 8.85
CA ARG A 63 -5.78 13.03 10.00
C ARG A 63 -4.32 13.16 9.62
N THR A 64 -3.54 13.57 10.60
CA THR A 64 -2.09 13.40 10.59
C THR A 64 -1.73 12.19 11.45
N GLU A 65 -0.65 11.53 11.09
CA GLU A 65 -0.08 10.41 11.84
C GLU A 65 1.30 10.83 12.34
N ARG A 66 1.64 10.45 13.56
CA ARG A 66 2.97 10.66 14.11
C ARG A 66 3.43 9.37 14.78
N LYS A 67 4.61 8.89 14.36
CA LYS A 67 5.23 7.74 15.01
C LYS A 67 5.66 8.12 16.43
N THR A 68 5.16 7.41 17.44
CA THR A 68 5.45 7.59 18.87
C THR A 68 6.19 6.40 19.48
N GLY A 69 6.32 5.29 18.74
CA GLY A 69 6.97 4.06 19.19
C GLY A 69 7.24 3.09 18.06
N ARG A 70 7.74 1.88 18.39
CA ARG A 70 7.93 0.79 17.42
C ARG A 70 6.65 0.02 17.17
N GLY A 71 6.55 -0.58 15.98
CA GLY A 71 5.47 -1.47 15.58
C GLY A 71 4.14 -0.76 15.30
N HIS A 72 3.10 -1.56 15.08
CA HIS A 72 1.78 -1.07 14.65
C HIS A 72 1.07 -0.19 15.70
N GLN A 73 1.33 -0.41 16.99
CA GLN A 73 0.74 0.38 18.09
C GLN A 73 1.53 1.67 18.37
N GLY A 74 2.64 1.89 17.67
CA GLY A 74 3.52 3.04 17.84
C GLY A 74 3.10 4.30 17.08
N PHE A 75 1.81 4.46 16.77
CA PHE A 75 1.28 5.65 16.08
C PHE A 75 0.28 6.39 16.95
N SER A 76 0.42 7.71 17.03
CA SER A 76 -0.63 8.61 17.50
C SER A 76 -1.31 9.25 16.29
N PHE A 77 -2.64 9.23 16.32
CA PHE A 77 -3.47 9.83 15.26
C PHE A 77 -4.05 11.13 15.79
N HIS A 78 -3.93 12.17 15.00
CA HIS A 78 -4.58 13.45 15.30
C HIS A 78 -5.59 13.73 14.19
N ALA A 79 -6.87 13.56 14.53
CA ALA A 79 -8.00 13.88 13.65
C ALA A 79 -8.71 15.09 14.24
N ASP A 80 -8.56 16.22 13.59
CA ASP A 80 -9.15 17.50 13.99
C ASP A 80 -9.74 18.17 12.73
N PRO A 81 -10.86 18.92 12.84
CA PRO A 81 -11.46 19.63 11.71
C PRO A 81 -10.51 20.60 10.97
N SER A 82 -9.40 21.01 11.61
CA SER A 82 -8.38 21.86 10.98
C SER A 82 -7.42 21.10 10.07
N VAL A 83 -7.36 19.76 10.16
CA VAL A 83 -6.49 18.94 9.28
C VAL A 83 -6.96 19.07 7.84
N THR A 84 -6.04 19.47 6.99
CA THR A 84 -6.31 19.69 5.58
C THR A 84 -6.26 18.38 4.77
N LEU A 85 -6.87 18.39 3.58
CA LEU A 85 -6.75 17.27 2.65
C LEU A 85 -5.28 17.00 2.27
N ALA A 86 -4.48 18.04 2.05
CA ALA A 86 -3.07 17.89 1.68
C ALA A 86 -2.25 17.18 2.78
N GLU A 87 -2.51 17.49 4.05
CA GLU A 87 -1.86 16.81 5.19
C GLU A 87 -2.26 15.33 5.27
N ASP A 88 -3.54 14.98 5.06
CA ASP A 88 -3.95 13.58 5.00
C ASP A 88 -3.31 12.83 3.82
N LEU A 89 -3.22 13.46 2.67
CA LEU A 89 -2.57 12.87 1.50
C LEU A 89 -1.05 12.72 1.70
N ALA A 90 -0.39 13.65 2.40
CA ALA A 90 1.06 13.65 2.64
C ALA A 90 1.56 12.46 3.46
N ARG A 91 0.73 11.89 4.33
CA ARG A 91 1.08 10.73 5.17
C ARG A 91 0.95 9.39 4.43
N ARG A 92 0.43 9.35 3.21
CA ARG A 92 0.22 8.12 2.44
C ARG A 92 1.54 7.53 1.93
N ASP A 93 1.48 6.28 1.47
CA ASP A 93 2.66 5.53 1.03
C ASP A 93 3.23 6.06 -0.29
N LEU A 94 2.42 6.11 -1.34
CA LEU A 94 2.84 6.43 -2.71
C LEU A 94 2.00 7.57 -3.30
N THR A 95 2.63 8.38 -4.15
CA THR A 95 1.99 9.49 -4.86
C THR A 95 0.74 9.04 -5.62
N ILE A 96 0.79 7.86 -6.27
CA ILE A 96 -0.33 7.26 -6.99
C ILE A 96 -1.54 6.92 -6.10
N ASN A 97 -1.35 6.86 -4.78
CA ASN A 97 -2.40 6.64 -3.78
C ASN A 97 -2.73 7.93 -3.00
N ALA A 98 -2.04 9.03 -3.29
CA ALA A 98 -2.20 10.34 -2.64
C ALA A 98 -2.93 11.34 -3.55
N ILE A 99 -3.85 10.85 -4.34
CA ILE A 99 -4.75 11.61 -5.21
C ILE A 99 -6.15 11.55 -4.60
N ALA A 100 -6.85 12.68 -4.62
CA ALA A 100 -8.23 12.78 -4.20
C ALA A 100 -9.13 13.19 -5.38
N LYS A 101 -10.41 12.84 -5.29
CA LYS A 101 -11.44 13.26 -6.24
C LYS A 101 -12.59 13.88 -5.48
N SER A 102 -12.98 15.09 -5.85
CA SER A 102 -14.11 15.81 -5.24
C SER A 102 -15.45 15.24 -5.70
N SER A 103 -16.54 15.67 -5.05
CA SER A 103 -17.91 15.39 -5.50
C SER A 103 -18.26 16.04 -6.87
N GLU A 104 -17.49 17.02 -7.30
CA GLU A 104 -17.62 17.71 -8.59
C GLU A 104 -16.74 17.08 -9.68
N ASP A 105 -16.25 15.87 -9.43
CA ASP A 105 -15.37 15.12 -10.33
C ASP A 105 -13.98 15.75 -10.59
N GLU A 106 -13.55 16.72 -9.77
CA GLU A 106 -12.24 17.35 -9.87
C GLU A 106 -11.17 16.50 -9.17
N PHE A 107 -10.03 16.31 -9.83
CA PHE A 107 -8.86 15.67 -9.22
C PHE A 107 -7.99 16.68 -8.47
N ILE A 108 -7.62 16.31 -7.24
CA ILE A 108 -6.73 17.07 -6.37
C ILE A 108 -5.49 16.23 -6.15
N ASP A 109 -4.38 16.66 -6.75
CA ASP A 109 -3.12 15.90 -6.84
C ASP A 109 -1.92 16.77 -6.42
N PRO A 110 -1.74 17.04 -5.13
CA PRO A 110 -0.66 17.88 -4.65
C PRO A 110 0.74 17.24 -4.80
N PHE A 111 0.82 15.94 -5.07
CA PHE A 111 2.07 15.18 -5.09
C PHE A 111 2.40 14.60 -6.47
N GLN A 112 1.74 15.04 -7.54
CA GLN A 112 1.98 14.62 -8.93
C GLN A 112 1.78 13.12 -9.17
N GLY A 113 0.86 12.49 -8.43
CA GLY A 113 0.55 11.08 -8.57
C GLY A 113 -0.04 10.72 -9.93
N ILE A 114 -0.77 11.64 -10.57
CA ILE A 114 -1.32 11.45 -11.93
C ILE A 114 -0.18 11.30 -12.95
N ASP A 115 0.88 12.08 -12.83
CA ASP A 115 2.04 11.97 -13.73
C ASP A 115 2.85 10.70 -13.44
N ASP A 116 2.99 10.31 -12.17
CA ASP A 116 3.60 9.03 -11.81
C ASP A 116 2.78 7.82 -12.31
N ILE A 117 1.44 7.91 -12.34
CA ILE A 117 0.58 6.90 -12.99
C ILE A 117 0.86 6.80 -14.50
N LYS A 118 0.93 7.94 -15.21
CA LYS A 118 1.22 7.98 -16.66
C LYS A 118 2.59 7.39 -16.97
N ASN A 119 3.59 7.72 -16.14
CA ASN A 119 4.97 7.28 -16.28
C ASN A 119 5.21 5.88 -15.70
N LYS A 120 4.21 5.25 -15.06
CA LYS A 120 4.29 3.96 -14.39
C LYS A 120 5.37 3.90 -13.31
N VAL A 121 5.42 4.91 -12.45
CA VAL A 121 6.42 5.06 -11.39
C VAL A 121 5.77 4.90 -10.01
N LEU A 122 6.45 4.18 -9.12
CA LEU A 122 6.13 4.05 -7.69
C LEU A 122 7.03 5.00 -6.90
N ARG A 123 6.52 6.17 -6.57
CA ARG A 123 7.22 7.21 -5.81
C ARG A 123 6.57 7.37 -4.44
N HIS A 124 7.38 7.42 -3.37
CA HIS A 124 6.91 7.78 -2.03
C HIS A 124 6.41 9.23 -1.99
N VAL A 125 5.44 9.50 -1.12
CA VAL A 125 4.84 10.85 -1.03
C VAL A 125 5.75 11.82 -0.28
N SER A 126 6.28 11.40 0.87
CA SER A 126 7.03 12.25 1.80
C SER A 126 7.98 11.43 2.67
N ALA A 127 8.75 12.12 3.52
CA ALA A 127 9.60 11.46 4.52
C ALA A 127 8.82 10.56 5.51
N ALA A 128 7.51 10.77 5.68
CA ALA A 128 6.67 9.89 6.47
C ALA A 128 6.62 8.44 5.94
N PHE A 129 7.13 8.18 4.73
CA PHE A 129 7.26 6.82 4.18
C PHE A 129 7.95 5.87 5.14
N VAL A 130 8.99 6.32 5.83
CA VAL A 130 9.79 5.47 6.75
C VAL A 130 9.09 5.17 8.09
N GLU A 131 7.93 5.75 8.35
CA GLU A 131 7.22 5.53 9.61
C GLU A 131 6.58 4.14 9.71
N ASP A 132 6.13 3.55 8.58
CA ASP A 132 5.54 2.20 8.56
C ASP A 132 6.37 1.26 7.66
N PRO A 133 7.11 0.28 8.23
CA PRO A 133 7.91 -0.67 7.45
C PRO A 133 7.09 -1.54 6.50
N LEU A 134 5.78 -1.70 6.73
CA LEU A 134 4.91 -2.41 5.78
C LEU A 134 4.89 -1.73 4.40
N ARG A 135 5.16 -0.44 4.31
CA ARG A 135 5.19 0.29 3.04
C ARG A 135 6.22 -0.28 2.07
N VAL A 136 7.33 -0.85 2.57
CA VAL A 136 8.31 -1.57 1.73
C VAL A 136 7.63 -2.72 0.99
N LEU A 137 6.91 -3.58 1.72
CA LEU A 137 6.23 -4.73 1.11
C LEU A 137 5.08 -4.30 0.19
N ARG A 138 4.40 -3.21 0.54
CA ARG A 138 3.35 -2.61 -0.31
C ARG A 138 3.91 -2.13 -1.64
N VAL A 139 5.08 -1.45 -1.66
CA VAL A 139 5.75 -1.05 -2.90
C VAL A 139 6.12 -2.27 -3.73
N CYS A 140 6.76 -3.28 -3.14
CA CYS A 140 7.09 -4.53 -3.83
C CYS A 140 5.82 -5.21 -4.41
N ARG A 141 4.73 -5.25 -3.68
CA ARG A 141 3.44 -5.74 -4.19
C ARG A 141 2.95 -4.92 -5.40
N PHE A 142 3.09 -3.59 -5.36
CA PHE A 142 2.64 -2.74 -6.46
C PHE A 142 3.47 -2.93 -7.74
N THR A 143 4.76 -3.31 -7.66
CA THR A 143 5.52 -3.66 -8.87
C THR A 143 4.89 -4.84 -9.59
N SER A 144 4.37 -5.84 -8.87
CA SER A 144 3.64 -6.98 -9.44
C SER A 144 2.24 -6.61 -9.95
N THR A 145 1.44 -5.94 -9.11
CA THR A 145 0.01 -5.73 -9.40
C THR A 145 -0.26 -4.63 -10.42
N LEU A 146 0.57 -3.60 -10.45
CA LEU A 146 0.48 -2.48 -11.39
C LEU A 146 1.44 -2.62 -12.57
N ASN A 147 2.53 -3.36 -12.40
CA ASN A 147 3.64 -3.44 -13.34
C ASN A 147 4.32 -2.06 -13.54
N PHE A 148 4.58 -1.35 -12.43
CA PHE A 148 5.24 -0.04 -12.37
C PHE A 148 6.66 -0.20 -11.84
N ASP A 149 7.54 0.75 -12.16
CA ASP A 149 8.93 0.78 -11.71
C ASP A 149 9.08 1.59 -10.41
N ILE A 150 9.98 1.19 -9.54
CA ILE A 150 10.26 1.92 -8.31
C ILE A 150 11.14 3.13 -8.62
N HIS A 151 10.76 4.32 -8.14
CA HIS A 151 11.60 5.51 -8.24
C HIS A 151 12.90 5.30 -7.45
N PRO A 152 14.09 5.69 -7.98
CA PRO A 152 15.37 5.46 -7.31
C PRO A 152 15.43 5.98 -5.87
N ASP A 153 14.85 7.14 -5.57
CA ASP A 153 14.83 7.68 -4.22
C ASP A 153 13.89 6.89 -3.28
N THR A 154 12.82 6.31 -3.81
CA THR A 154 11.95 5.39 -3.04
C THR A 154 12.70 4.10 -2.72
N LEU A 155 13.43 3.55 -3.67
CA LEU A 155 14.24 2.36 -3.45
C LEU A 155 15.30 2.60 -2.36
N LYS A 156 15.98 3.76 -2.38
CA LYS A 156 16.94 4.14 -1.32
C LYS A 156 16.28 4.16 0.06
N LEU A 157 15.08 4.74 0.19
CA LEU A 157 14.34 4.76 1.45
C LEU A 157 13.91 3.35 1.88
N MET A 158 13.51 2.49 0.94
CA MET A 158 13.18 1.09 1.23
C MET A 158 14.39 0.35 1.80
N ILE A 159 15.57 0.46 1.17
CA ILE A 159 16.82 -0.15 1.64
C ILE A 159 17.18 0.38 3.03
N GLN A 160 17.09 1.69 3.25
CA GLN A 160 17.34 2.29 4.56
C GLN A 160 16.42 1.72 5.63
N LEU A 161 15.12 1.61 5.34
CA LEU A 161 14.12 1.12 6.28
C LEU A 161 14.31 -0.38 6.59
N VAL A 162 14.66 -1.20 5.59
CA VAL A 162 15.00 -2.62 5.81
C VAL A 162 16.20 -2.75 6.75
N ASN A 163 17.21 -1.88 6.62
CA ASN A 163 18.41 -1.90 7.45
C ASN A 163 18.19 -1.41 8.89
N THR A 164 17.01 -0.89 9.23
CA THR A 164 16.68 -0.53 10.63
C THR A 164 16.15 -1.71 11.44
N ASP A 165 16.02 -2.89 10.87
CA ASP A 165 15.40 -4.09 11.45
C ASP A 165 13.91 -3.92 11.85
N GLU A 166 13.29 -2.76 11.61
CA GLU A 166 11.88 -2.54 11.96
C GLU A 166 10.91 -3.40 11.14
N ILE A 167 11.36 -3.94 10.01
CA ILE A 167 10.56 -4.87 9.20
C ILE A 167 10.27 -6.17 9.97
N ASN A 168 11.15 -6.54 10.92
CA ASN A 168 11.00 -7.71 11.78
C ASN A 168 9.92 -7.51 12.87
N ASP A 169 9.51 -6.26 13.14
CA ASP A 169 8.43 -5.93 14.07
C ASP A 169 7.04 -6.09 13.43
N LEU A 170 6.98 -6.37 12.13
CA LEU A 170 5.71 -6.60 11.44
C LEU A 170 5.13 -7.98 11.81
N SER A 171 3.82 -8.02 12.05
CA SER A 171 3.18 -9.31 12.26
C SER A 171 3.19 -10.17 11.00
N PRO A 172 3.35 -11.52 11.15
CA PRO A 172 3.35 -12.43 10.02
C PRO A 172 2.12 -12.29 9.12
N GLU A 173 0.95 -12.00 9.70
CA GLU A 173 -0.30 -11.83 8.95
C GLU A 173 -0.24 -10.62 8.02
N ARG A 174 0.36 -9.51 8.47
CA ARG A 174 0.53 -8.31 7.64
C ARG A 174 1.50 -8.58 6.50
N ILE A 175 2.64 -9.20 6.79
CA ILE A 175 3.63 -9.61 5.77
C ILE A 175 2.97 -10.51 4.74
N TRP A 176 2.33 -11.59 5.21
CA TRP A 176 1.73 -12.59 4.35
C TRP A 176 0.60 -12.03 3.48
N SER A 177 -0.20 -11.13 4.04
CA SER A 177 -1.24 -10.43 3.26
C SER A 177 -0.69 -9.67 2.04
N GLU A 178 0.44 -8.98 2.19
CA GLU A 178 1.06 -8.25 1.06
C GLU A 178 1.71 -9.23 0.06
N ILE A 179 2.35 -10.29 0.54
CA ILE A 179 2.92 -11.33 -0.33
C ILE A 179 1.83 -12.01 -1.17
N LEU A 180 0.74 -12.45 -0.55
CA LEU A 180 -0.38 -13.09 -1.26
C LEU A 180 -0.98 -12.18 -2.33
N LYS A 181 -1.22 -10.91 -2.00
CA LYS A 181 -1.72 -9.92 -2.97
C LYS A 181 -0.74 -9.71 -4.12
N GLY A 182 0.55 -9.74 -3.85
CA GLY A 182 1.59 -9.61 -4.86
C GLY A 182 1.69 -10.84 -5.76
N LEU A 183 1.61 -12.06 -5.19
CA LEU A 183 1.55 -13.30 -5.96
C LEU A 183 0.34 -13.36 -6.91
N MET A 184 -0.78 -12.74 -6.50
CA MET A 184 -1.97 -12.62 -7.35
C MET A 184 -1.90 -11.47 -8.37
N GLY A 185 -0.79 -10.76 -8.42
CA GLY A 185 -0.57 -9.69 -9.40
C GLY A 185 -0.42 -10.18 -10.83
N LYS A 186 -0.30 -9.23 -11.76
CA LYS A 186 -0.11 -9.50 -13.19
C LYS A 186 1.27 -10.04 -13.52
N LYS A 187 2.28 -9.64 -12.74
CA LYS A 187 3.69 -10.02 -12.94
C LYS A 187 4.38 -10.27 -11.59
N PRO A 188 4.10 -11.45 -10.95
CA PRO A 188 4.60 -11.78 -9.61
C PRO A 188 6.13 -11.75 -9.50
N SER A 189 6.86 -12.07 -10.58
CA SER A 189 8.33 -12.02 -10.62
C SER A 189 8.87 -10.65 -10.18
N ARG A 190 8.20 -9.56 -10.56
CA ARG A 190 8.63 -8.19 -10.21
C ARG A 190 8.59 -7.90 -8.72
N MET A 191 7.64 -8.50 -7.99
CA MET A 191 7.62 -8.40 -6.52
C MET A 191 8.86 -9.08 -5.94
N ILE A 192 9.21 -10.27 -6.42
CA ILE A 192 10.38 -11.02 -5.95
C ILE A 192 11.65 -10.22 -6.23
N ASP A 193 11.83 -9.72 -7.46
CA ASP A 193 12.97 -8.88 -7.82
C ASP A 193 13.09 -7.66 -6.90
N SER A 194 11.99 -6.97 -6.64
CA SER A 194 11.98 -5.80 -5.77
C SER A 194 12.28 -6.13 -4.30
N LEU A 195 11.76 -7.26 -3.79
CA LEU A 195 12.05 -7.75 -2.43
C LEU A 195 13.54 -8.10 -2.26
N ILE A 196 14.16 -8.66 -3.30
CA ILE A 196 15.59 -8.95 -3.32
C ILE A 196 16.39 -7.64 -3.38
N GLU A 197 16.06 -6.76 -4.30
CA GLU A 197 16.77 -5.50 -4.55
C GLU A 197 16.82 -4.59 -3.33
N CYS A 198 15.73 -4.51 -2.55
CA CYS A 198 15.70 -3.73 -1.33
C CYS A 198 16.17 -4.50 -0.07
N GLY A 199 16.50 -5.80 -0.18
CA GLY A 199 16.91 -6.65 0.93
C GLY A 199 15.77 -7.20 1.81
N ALA A 200 14.52 -6.85 1.49
CA ALA A 200 13.37 -7.23 2.31
C ALA A 200 13.10 -8.74 2.30
N LEU A 201 13.43 -9.46 1.23
CA LEU A 201 13.21 -10.91 1.16
C LEU A 201 13.99 -11.63 2.27
N ASN A 202 15.28 -11.28 2.45
CA ASN A 202 16.10 -11.86 3.49
C ASN A 202 15.65 -11.45 4.91
N ALA A 203 15.20 -10.20 5.06
CA ALA A 203 14.73 -9.69 6.36
C ALA A 203 13.46 -10.39 6.83
N ILE A 204 12.49 -10.66 5.93
CA ILE A 204 11.24 -11.34 6.31
C ILE A 204 11.38 -12.84 6.48
N ASN A 205 12.27 -13.49 5.72
CA ASN A 205 12.56 -14.92 5.83
C ASN A 205 13.88 -15.26 5.11
N SER A 206 14.92 -15.52 5.89
CA SER A 206 16.23 -15.87 5.36
C SER A 206 16.24 -17.14 4.50
N SER A 207 15.36 -18.11 4.80
CA SER A 207 15.25 -19.33 4.00
C SER A 207 14.80 -19.06 2.57
N LEU A 208 13.92 -18.07 2.34
CA LEU A 208 13.52 -17.66 0.99
C LEU A 208 14.66 -17.01 0.20
N SER A 209 15.68 -16.47 0.89
CA SER A 209 16.81 -15.85 0.22
C SER A 209 17.83 -16.86 -0.32
N TYR A 210 17.86 -18.09 0.17
CA TYR A 210 18.79 -19.11 -0.33
C TYR A 210 18.51 -19.48 -1.78
N GLY A 211 17.25 -19.73 -2.14
CA GLY A 211 16.88 -20.11 -3.50
C GLY A 211 17.11 -19.02 -4.56
N VAL A 212 17.33 -17.76 -4.15
CA VAL A 212 17.63 -16.67 -5.08
C VAL A 212 19.13 -16.52 -5.36
N HIS A 213 20.02 -17.20 -4.61
CA HIS A 213 21.45 -17.23 -4.90
C HIS A 213 21.77 -18.10 -6.12
N ASP A 214 20.94 -19.11 -6.40
CA ASP A 214 20.95 -19.81 -7.68
C ASP A 214 20.15 -19.01 -8.72
N LEU A 215 20.85 -18.34 -9.61
CA LEU A 215 20.25 -17.47 -10.62
C LEU A 215 19.38 -18.24 -11.63
N GLU A 216 19.72 -19.50 -11.94
CA GLU A 216 18.90 -20.34 -12.82
C GLU A 216 17.61 -20.76 -12.14
N ASN A 217 17.69 -21.23 -10.89
CA ASN A 217 16.52 -21.59 -10.11
C ASN A 217 15.58 -20.39 -9.90
N LYS A 218 16.11 -19.24 -9.49
CA LYS A 218 15.35 -17.99 -9.38
C LYS A 218 14.63 -17.67 -10.68
N LYS A 219 15.32 -17.74 -11.83
CA LYS A 219 14.75 -17.44 -13.15
C LYS A 219 13.58 -18.37 -13.46
N VAL A 220 13.75 -19.67 -13.28
CA VAL A 220 12.69 -20.67 -13.52
C VAL A 220 11.47 -20.41 -12.67
N ILE A 221 11.65 -20.13 -11.36
CA ILE A 221 10.57 -19.83 -10.45
C ILE A 221 9.83 -18.55 -10.85
N CYS A 222 10.56 -17.48 -11.17
CA CYS A 222 9.98 -16.21 -11.60
C CYS A 222 9.18 -16.35 -12.90
N GLU A 223 9.71 -17.06 -13.91
CA GLU A 223 9.02 -17.33 -15.17
C GLU A 223 7.78 -18.19 -14.94
N THR A 224 7.86 -19.20 -14.07
CA THR A 224 6.71 -20.07 -13.71
C THR A 224 5.62 -19.28 -13.00
N LEU A 225 5.98 -18.36 -12.08
CA LEU A 225 5.03 -17.47 -11.43
C LEU A 225 4.33 -16.55 -12.43
N ASP A 226 5.07 -15.94 -13.36
CA ASP A 226 4.48 -15.08 -14.38
C ASP A 226 3.57 -15.88 -15.34
N LEU A 227 3.95 -17.11 -15.70
CA LEU A 227 3.11 -18.01 -16.47
C LEU A 227 1.84 -18.39 -15.70
N SER A 228 1.95 -18.64 -14.38
CA SER A 228 0.81 -18.91 -13.51
C SER A 228 -0.19 -17.75 -13.47
N ALA A 229 0.32 -16.52 -13.51
CA ALA A 229 -0.51 -15.33 -13.59
C ALA A 229 -1.25 -15.22 -14.93
N THR A 230 -0.56 -15.50 -16.03
CA THR A 230 -1.15 -15.51 -17.37
C THR A 230 -2.25 -16.57 -17.51
N LYS A 231 -2.06 -17.73 -16.87
CA LYS A 231 -3.02 -18.84 -16.86
C LYS A 231 -4.11 -18.71 -15.78
N ASN A 232 -4.12 -17.62 -15.02
CA ASN A 232 -5.04 -17.39 -13.91
C ASN A 232 -5.08 -18.54 -12.90
N LEU A 233 -3.92 -19.14 -12.56
CA LEU A 233 -3.87 -20.18 -11.54
C LEU A 233 -4.28 -19.63 -10.18
N PRO A 234 -4.89 -20.48 -9.32
CA PRO A 234 -5.33 -20.08 -7.98
C PRO A 234 -4.14 -19.78 -7.07
N ILE A 235 -4.42 -19.12 -5.94
CA ILE A 235 -3.39 -18.65 -5.01
C ILE A 235 -2.53 -19.78 -4.45
N GLU A 236 -3.13 -20.94 -4.19
CA GLU A 236 -2.46 -22.13 -3.64
C GLU A 236 -1.32 -22.59 -4.56
N ALA A 237 -1.59 -22.63 -5.87
CA ALA A 237 -0.57 -23.00 -6.86
C ALA A 237 0.56 -21.97 -6.91
N ARG A 238 0.24 -20.67 -6.84
CA ARG A 238 1.26 -19.61 -6.86
C ARG A 238 2.09 -19.59 -5.58
N VAL A 239 1.47 -19.88 -4.44
CA VAL A 239 2.18 -20.05 -3.17
C VAL A 239 3.12 -21.25 -3.23
N ALA A 240 2.66 -22.39 -3.76
CA ALA A 240 3.52 -23.57 -3.92
C ALA A 240 4.76 -23.26 -4.78
N ILE A 241 4.58 -22.55 -5.92
CA ILE A 241 5.71 -22.14 -6.77
C ILE A 241 6.64 -21.17 -6.01
N PHE A 242 6.08 -20.22 -5.26
CA PHE A 242 6.86 -19.26 -4.46
C PHE A 242 7.69 -19.97 -3.38
N CYS A 243 7.13 -21.01 -2.74
CA CYS A 243 7.83 -21.78 -1.72
C CYS A 243 9.03 -22.58 -2.27
N LEU A 244 9.13 -22.82 -3.59
CA LEU A 244 10.31 -23.44 -4.19
C LEU A 244 11.58 -22.56 -4.01
N LEU A 245 11.42 -21.27 -3.68
CA LEU A 245 12.56 -20.42 -3.27
C LEU A 245 13.21 -20.89 -1.96
N THR A 246 12.57 -21.74 -1.16
CA THR A 246 13.13 -22.28 0.09
C THR A 246 13.85 -23.63 -0.11
N GLU A 247 13.72 -24.24 -1.28
CA GLU A 247 14.36 -25.53 -1.57
C GLU A 247 15.83 -25.31 -1.99
N HIS A 248 16.70 -26.20 -1.49
CA HIS A 248 18.15 -26.23 -1.72
C HIS A 248 18.51 -27.21 -2.83
#